data_c7e789a8344025e458d4d942c01ca8b0
#
_entry.id   c7e789a8344025e458d4d942c01ca8b0
#
_cell.length_a   1.000
_cell.length_b   1.000
_cell.length_c   1.000
_cell.angle_alpha   90.00
_cell.angle_beta   90.00
_cell.angle_gamma   90.00
#
_symmetry.space_group_name_H-M   'P 1'
#
loop_
_entity.id
_entity.type
_entity.pdbx_description
1 polymer ?
#
loop_
_entity_poly.entity_id
_entity_poly.type
_entity_poly.pdbx_seq_one_letter_code
_entity_poly.pdbx_strand_id
1 'polypeptide(L)'
;MKIISGKIIKPQKVVIYGPEGIGKSTFAAQFPKPLFIDTEGSTSHLEVDRLSRPTSWQMLKQYIKDLKGDTMGYHTLVIDTADWAERLCEEAVCQSNGKVGIEDFGYGKGYTYVKEEFGRLLDSLSDLIDAGMNVVLTAHSIIRKFEPPEETGAYDRYELKLGQKAGNQCAALAKEWADMVLFVNYKEIVITTKDNKKKVSGGKRVMYTAHNPCWDAKNRHGLAEELPFDYQEIAHCIPVMNTAPPQPPVSPAVPPQPGPVKPDPIPEAPAPPKESPQPPVQAETKQHDVQAPEAIPQALADLMAANNVTPQDIQQAVAYKGYFPADMPIADYPEDFVMGCLVAAFPQMLQVINQLKKVPF
;
A
#
# COMPACT_ATOMS: atom_id res chain seq x y z
N MET A 1 36.22 2.24 18.14
CA MET A 1 35.47 2.50 16.89
C MET A 1 34.86 1.15 16.46
N LYS A 2 33.54 1.07 16.27
CA LYS A 2 32.85 -0.17 15.84
C LYS A 2 32.44 -0.01 14.37
N ILE A 3 32.92 -0.88 13.50
CA ILE A 3 32.56 -0.88 12.08
C ILE A 3 31.39 -1.86 11.90
N ILE A 4 30.31 -1.42 11.27
CA ILE A 4 29.15 -2.23 10.92
C ILE A 4 29.15 -2.40 9.39
N SER A 5 29.08 -3.63 8.90
CA SER A 5 29.09 -3.97 7.47
C SER A 5 27.81 -4.70 7.07
N GLY A 6 27.43 -4.57 5.81
CA GLY A 6 26.26 -5.25 5.23
C GLY A 6 24.96 -4.46 5.35
N LYS A 7 23.86 -5.08 4.90
CA LYS A 7 22.50 -4.51 5.01
C LYS A 7 22.03 -4.59 6.46
N ILE A 8 21.49 -3.50 6.97
CA ILE A 8 20.89 -3.44 8.30
C ILE A 8 19.37 -3.43 8.11
N ILE A 9 18.70 -4.43 8.67
CA ILE A 9 17.24 -4.45 8.74
C ILE A 9 16.83 -3.53 9.87
N LYS A 10 16.09 -2.47 9.54
CA LYS A 10 15.58 -1.49 10.51
C LYS A 10 14.17 -1.06 10.11
N PRO A 11 13.38 -0.55 11.07
CA PRO A 11 12.08 0.05 10.78
C PRO A 11 12.17 1.12 9.70
N GLN A 12 11.09 1.36 8.99
CA GLN A 12 11.05 2.21 7.81
C GLN A 12 10.42 3.57 8.10
N LYS A 13 10.95 4.58 7.42
CA LYS A 13 10.39 5.94 7.35
C LYS A 13 9.64 6.07 6.04
N VAL A 14 8.32 6.13 6.10
CA VAL A 14 7.45 6.13 4.93
C VAL A 14 6.65 7.42 4.86
N VAL A 15 6.67 8.08 3.71
CA VAL A 15 5.77 9.20 3.39
C VAL A 15 4.83 8.75 2.29
N ILE A 16 3.52 8.89 2.52
CA ILE A 16 2.46 8.56 1.57
C ILE A 16 1.67 9.83 1.28
N TYR A 17 1.68 10.29 0.05
CA TYR A 17 0.95 11.51 -0.30
C TYR A 17 0.13 11.36 -1.57
N GLY A 18 -0.95 12.13 -1.66
CA GLY A 18 -1.88 12.09 -2.79
C GLY A 18 -3.17 12.85 -2.52
N PRO A 19 -4.14 12.82 -3.45
CA PRO A 19 -5.42 13.51 -3.33
C PRO A 19 -6.19 13.13 -2.06
N GLU A 20 -7.08 14.01 -1.64
CA GLU A 20 -8.05 13.73 -0.58
C GLU A 20 -8.94 12.54 -0.97
N GLY A 21 -9.35 11.73 0.00
CA GLY A 21 -10.26 10.60 -0.21
C GLY A 21 -9.70 9.40 -0.96
N ILE A 22 -8.43 9.40 -1.39
CA ILE A 22 -7.85 8.26 -2.14
C ILE A 22 -7.62 7.00 -1.28
N GLY A 23 -7.66 7.11 0.06
CA GLY A 23 -7.52 5.99 0.98
C GLY A 23 -6.16 5.89 1.68
N LYS A 24 -5.43 7.00 1.85
CA LYS A 24 -4.12 7.03 2.53
C LYS A 24 -4.18 6.49 3.96
N SER A 25 -5.15 6.94 4.75
CA SER A 25 -5.37 6.49 6.13
C SER A 25 -5.70 4.99 6.20
N THR A 26 -6.56 4.50 5.30
CA THR A 26 -6.91 3.08 5.17
C THR A 26 -5.69 2.23 4.79
N PHE A 27 -4.82 2.74 3.94
CA PHE A 27 -3.57 2.07 3.58
C PHE A 27 -2.60 2.04 4.77
N ALA A 28 -2.44 3.16 5.49
CA ALA A 28 -1.59 3.23 6.68
C ALA A 28 -2.09 2.33 7.83
N ALA A 29 -3.40 2.09 7.92
CA ALA A 29 -4.00 1.17 8.89
C ALA A 29 -3.60 -0.30 8.70
N GLN A 30 -3.06 -0.67 7.53
CA GLN A 30 -2.61 -2.03 7.24
C GLN A 30 -1.16 -2.31 7.67
N PHE A 31 -0.44 -1.29 8.13
CA PHE A 31 0.92 -1.48 8.67
C PHE A 31 0.89 -2.31 9.96
N PRO A 32 2.02 -2.93 10.34
CA PRO A 32 2.07 -3.77 11.54
C PRO A 32 1.71 -3.00 12.81
N LYS A 33 0.68 -3.43 13.54
CA LYS A 33 0.19 -2.84 14.80
C LYS A 33 0.29 -1.30 14.81
N PRO A 34 -0.49 -0.60 13.97
CA PRO A 34 -0.40 0.84 13.83
C PRO A 34 -1.04 1.56 15.02
N LEU A 35 -0.38 2.59 15.51
CA LEU A 35 -0.93 3.59 16.43
C LEU A 35 -1.02 4.92 15.69
N PHE A 36 -2.20 5.52 15.68
CA PHE A 36 -2.44 6.78 14.96
C PHE A 36 -2.32 8.00 15.89
N ILE A 37 -1.66 9.03 15.38
CA ILE A 37 -1.82 10.41 15.81
C ILE A 37 -2.63 11.11 14.72
N ASP A 38 -3.93 11.20 14.92
CA ASP A 38 -4.86 11.85 13.98
C ASP A 38 -4.85 13.36 14.21
N THR A 39 -4.08 14.08 13.42
CA THR A 39 -3.96 15.55 13.51
C THR A 39 -5.11 16.27 12.81
N GLU A 40 -5.75 15.63 11.83
CA GLU A 40 -6.85 16.18 11.03
C GLU A 40 -8.22 15.91 11.68
N GLY A 41 -8.40 14.77 12.34
CA GLY A 41 -9.67 14.30 12.90
C GLY A 41 -10.49 13.47 11.92
N SER A 42 -9.84 12.86 10.91
CA SER A 42 -10.49 12.16 9.80
C SER A 42 -10.60 10.64 9.98
N THR A 43 -9.97 10.06 11.01
CA THR A 43 -9.87 8.60 11.17
C THR A 43 -11.00 7.94 11.96
N SER A 44 -12.00 8.69 12.43
CA SER A 44 -13.07 8.18 13.33
C SER A 44 -13.84 6.98 12.76
N HIS A 45 -13.89 6.81 11.45
CA HIS A 45 -14.55 5.71 10.74
C HIS A 45 -13.66 4.47 10.54
N LEU A 46 -12.37 4.54 10.92
CA LEU A 46 -11.43 3.42 10.83
C LEU A 46 -11.37 2.67 12.15
N GLU A 47 -11.26 1.37 12.09
CA GLU A 47 -11.00 0.50 13.24
C GLU A 47 -9.49 0.43 13.51
N VAL A 48 -8.98 1.45 14.20
CA VAL A 48 -7.55 1.59 14.54
C VAL A 48 -7.37 2.16 15.93
N ASP A 49 -6.26 1.82 16.57
CA ASP A 49 -5.86 2.46 17.81
C ASP A 49 -5.31 3.86 17.53
N ARG A 50 -5.76 4.83 18.31
CA ARG A 50 -5.34 6.23 18.15
C ARG A 50 -5.16 6.93 19.47
N LEU A 51 -4.19 7.83 19.53
CA LEU A 51 -4.05 8.78 20.62
C LEU A 51 -5.10 9.89 20.48
N SER A 52 -5.39 10.57 21.59
CA SER A 52 -6.27 11.75 21.54
C SER A 52 -5.71 12.75 20.54
N ARG A 53 -6.60 13.40 19.79
CA ARG A 53 -6.18 14.39 18.78
C ARG A 53 -5.32 15.47 19.43
N PRO A 54 -4.09 15.71 18.94
CA PRO A 54 -3.24 16.76 19.51
C PRO A 54 -3.84 18.14 19.21
N THR A 55 -3.99 18.92 20.25
CA THR A 55 -4.47 20.33 20.17
C THR A 55 -3.33 21.33 20.13
N SER A 56 -2.09 20.87 20.27
CA SER A 56 -0.90 21.70 20.22
C SER A 56 0.31 20.92 19.72
N TRP A 57 1.31 21.65 19.24
CA TRP A 57 2.60 21.11 18.85
C TRP A 57 3.33 20.40 20.00
N GLN A 58 3.24 20.98 21.20
CA GLN A 58 3.83 20.40 22.40
C GLN A 58 3.21 19.05 22.75
N MET A 59 1.88 18.92 22.60
CA MET A 59 1.18 17.65 22.85
C MET A 59 1.62 16.59 21.84
N LEU A 60 1.75 16.94 20.54
CA LEU A 60 2.28 16.04 19.52
C LEU A 60 3.69 15.56 19.87
N LYS A 61 4.59 16.49 20.23
CA LYS A 61 5.97 16.14 20.64
C LYS A 61 6.01 15.27 21.90
N GLN A 62 5.10 15.50 22.85
CA GLN A 62 5.02 14.69 24.07
C GLN A 62 4.65 13.25 23.74
N TYR A 63 3.67 13.02 22.86
CA TYR A 63 3.32 11.66 22.40
C TYR A 63 4.50 10.92 21.80
N ILE A 64 5.26 11.59 20.93
CA ILE A 64 6.47 10.99 20.32
C ILE A 64 7.52 10.67 21.38
N LYS A 65 7.71 11.55 22.36
CA LYS A 65 8.64 11.33 23.47
C LYS A 65 8.23 10.16 24.35
N ASP A 66 6.94 10.02 24.64
CA ASP A 66 6.42 8.91 25.45
C ASP A 66 6.60 7.57 24.71
N LEU A 67 6.29 7.53 23.41
CA LEU A 67 6.50 6.35 22.56
C LEU A 67 7.98 5.96 22.42
N LYS A 68 8.90 6.93 22.46
CA LYS A 68 10.33 6.63 22.49
C LYS A 68 10.74 5.91 23.77
N GLY A 69 10.08 6.23 24.91
CA GLY A 69 10.31 5.55 26.20
C GLY A 69 9.70 4.15 26.25
N ASP A 70 8.49 4.00 25.72
CA ASP A 70 7.75 2.74 25.64
C ASP A 70 6.82 2.76 24.41
N THR A 71 7.04 1.85 23.48
CA THR A 71 6.20 1.69 22.28
C THR A 71 4.82 1.08 22.57
N MET A 72 4.55 0.68 23.82
CA MET A 72 3.31 0.03 24.26
C MET A 72 2.92 -1.19 23.40
N GLY A 73 3.92 -1.84 22.79
CA GLY A 73 3.74 -2.98 21.90
C GLY A 73 3.25 -2.66 20.48
N TYR A 74 3.17 -1.39 20.11
CA TYR A 74 2.93 -0.96 18.73
C TYR A 74 4.20 -1.06 17.90
N HIS A 75 4.05 -1.32 16.61
CA HIS A 75 5.17 -1.48 15.67
C HIS A 75 5.24 -0.37 14.63
N THR A 76 4.20 0.45 14.53
CA THR A 76 4.12 1.56 13.57
C THR A 76 3.46 2.75 14.20
N LEU A 77 4.09 3.93 14.12
CA LEU A 77 3.45 5.21 14.37
C LEU A 77 2.97 5.80 13.05
N VAL A 78 1.70 6.19 12.98
CA VAL A 78 1.10 6.89 11.84
C VAL A 78 0.75 8.31 12.26
N ILE A 79 1.28 9.33 11.57
CA ILE A 79 0.83 10.72 11.70
C ILE A 79 -0.05 11.04 10.50
N ASP A 80 -1.33 11.27 10.74
CA ASP A 80 -2.36 11.46 9.72
C ASP A 80 -3.10 12.80 9.98
N THR A 81 -2.68 13.89 9.31
CA THR A 81 -1.69 14.05 8.25
C THR A 81 -0.54 14.98 8.68
N ALA A 82 0.59 14.88 7.98
CA ALA A 82 1.78 15.73 8.25
C ALA A 82 1.53 17.22 7.95
N ASP A 83 0.68 17.54 6.97
CA ASP A 83 0.31 18.92 6.64
C ASP A 83 -0.52 19.57 7.77
N TRP A 84 -1.37 18.82 8.47
CA TRP A 84 -2.02 19.31 9.68
C TRP A 84 -1.06 19.40 10.89
N ALA A 85 -0.09 18.49 10.98
CA ALA A 85 0.98 18.58 11.98
C ALA A 85 1.84 19.83 11.76
N GLU A 86 2.16 20.19 10.50
CA GLU A 86 2.88 21.42 10.16
C GLU A 86 2.13 22.68 10.61
N ARG A 87 0.80 22.72 10.53
CA ARG A 87 -0.01 23.82 11.03
C ARG A 87 0.17 24.02 12.54
N LEU A 88 0.16 22.92 13.32
CA LEU A 88 0.43 22.99 14.76
C LEU A 88 1.83 23.53 15.04
N CYS A 89 2.82 23.18 14.19
CA CYS A 89 4.17 23.71 14.27
C CYS A 89 4.19 25.21 14.02
N GLU A 90 3.53 25.68 12.95
CA GLU A 90 3.44 27.10 12.59
C GLU A 90 2.79 27.93 13.71
N GLU A 91 1.66 27.44 14.24
CA GLU A 91 0.98 28.08 15.37
C GLU A 91 1.88 28.18 16.60
N ALA A 92 2.62 27.11 16.93
CA ALA A 92 3.54 27.11 18.06
C ALA A 92 4.72 28.07 17.89
N VAL A 93 5.27 28.15 16.66
CA VAL A 93 6.34 29.12 16.33
C VAL A 93 5.82 30.54 16.45
N CYS A 94 4.62 30.85 15.97
CA CYS A 94 4.01 32.16 16.11
C CYS A 94 3.80 32.51 17.61
N GLN A 95 3.17 31.62 18.36
CA GLN A 95 2.90 31.82 19.79
C GLN A 95 4.19 32.06 20.61
N SER A 96 5.21 31.24 20.37
CA SER A 96 6.49 31.33 21.10
C SER A 96 7.22 32.66 20.89
N ASN A 97 6.92 33.34 19.78
CA ASN A 97 7.54 34.62 19.41
C ASN A 97 6.58 35.80 19.55
N GLY A 98 5.40 35.61 20.15
CA GLY A 98 4.40 36.68 20.33
C GLY A 98 3.89 37.24 19.00
N LYS A 99 3.78 36.38 17.97
CA LYS A 99 3.29 36.74 16.63
C LYS A 99 1.87 36.22 16.42
N VAL A 100 1.06 36.98 15.68
CA VAL A 100 -0.32 36.56 15.32
C VAL A 100 -0.28 35.60 14.15
N GLY A 101 0.60 35.82 13.18
CA GLY A 101 0.77 34.98 12.02
C GLY A 101 2.21 34.89 11.55
N ILE A 102 2.47 33.94 10.65
CA ILE A 102 3.83 33.63 10.17
C ILE A 102 4.44 34.81 9.35
N GLU A 103 3.61 35.62 8.71
CA GLU A 103 4.08 36.80 7.94
C GLU A 103 4.55 37.95 8.84
N ASP A 104 4.17 37.96 10.12
CA ASP A 104 4.55 39.02 11.09
C ASP A 104 6.04 38.98 11.49
N PHE A 105 6.77 37.91 11.10
CA PHE A 105 8.21 37.79 11.37
C PHE A 105 9.09 38.69 10.48
N GLY A 106 8.56 39.17 9.36
CA GLY A 106 9.31 39.95 8.38
C GLY A 106 10.37 39.11 7.63
N TYR A 107 10.63 39.45 6.39
CA TYR A 107 11.65 38.83 5.54
C TYR A 107 11.63 37.28 5.50
N GLY A 108 10.47 36.67 5.72
CA GLY A 108 10.30 35.22 5.65
C GLY A 108 10.95 34.42 6.80
N LYS A 109 11.46 35.05 7.86
CA LYS A 109 12.13 34.40 9.01
C LYS A 109 11.23 33.36 9.69
N GLY A 110 9.93 33.63 9.80
CA GLY A 110 8.96 32.72 10.40
C GLY A 110 8.97 31.35 9.73
N TYR A 111 9.02 31.31 8.41
CA TYR A 111 9.10 30.08 7.64
C TYR A 111 10.37 29.27 7.92
N THR A 112 11.50 29.97 8.15
CA THR A 112 12.74 29.29 8.55
C THR A 112 12.61 28.65 9.93
N TYR A 113 11.96 29.29 10.89
CA TYR A 113 11.72 28.73 12.22
C TYR A 113 10.79 27.52 12.18
N VAL A 114 9.74 27.56 11.34
CA VAL A 114 8.87 26.39 11.12
C VAL A 114 9.66 25.21 10.53
N LYS A 115 10.50 25.46 9.51
CA LYS A 115 11.37 24.43 8.94
C LYS A 115 12.28 23.80 9.96
N GLU A 116 12.94 24.61 10.80
CA GLU A 116 13.84 24.12 11.85
C GLU A 116 13.10 23.29 12.89
N GLU A 117 11.93 23.75 13.34
CA GLU A 117 11.15 23.05 14.36
C GLU A 117 10.53 21.76 13.80
N PHE A 118 10.09 21.77 12.54
CA PHE A 118 9.62 20.56 11.85
C PHE A 118 10.78 19.58 11.63
N GLY A 119 11.97 20.06 11.35
CA GLY A 119 13.18 19.23 11.28
C GLY A 119 13.44 18.50 12.60
N ARG A 120 13.31 19.19 13.76
CA ARG A 120 13.43 18.56 15.09
C ARG A 120 12.37 17.48 15.34
N LEU A 121 11.16 17.63 14.77
CA LEU A 121 10.15 16.57 14.79
C LEU A 121 10.66 15.34 14.04
N LEU A 122 11.16 15.52 12.82
CA LEU A 122 11.68 14.40 11.99
C LEU A 122 12.86 13.69 12.67
N ASP A 123 13.72 14.44 13.40
CA ASP A 123 14.78 13.86 14.22
C ASP A 123 14.20 13.00 15.36
N SER A 124 13.19 13.52 16.06
CA SER A 124 12.50 12.77 17.13
C SER A 124 11.79 11.52 16.61
N LEU A 125 11.25 11.58 15.40
CA LEU A 125 10.67 10.40 14.70
C LEU A 125 11.76 9.40 14.28
N SER A 126 12.98 9.87 13.98
CA SER A 126 14.12 8.97 13.73
C SER A 126 14.53 8.19 14.97
N ASP A 127 14.38 8.79 16.15
CA ASP A 127 14.62 8.09 17.42
C ASP A 127 13.64 6.92 17.64
N LEU A 128 12.40 7.01 17.11
CA LEU A 128 11.44 5.88 17.14
C LEU A 128 11.87 4.72 16.22
N ILE A 129 12.50 5.03 15.09
CA ILE A 129 13.11 4.01 14.21
C ILE A 129 14.16 3.21 15.00
N ASP A 130 14.99 3.90 15.76
CA ASP A 130 16.02 3.29 16.60
C ASP A 130 15.41 2.49 17.78
N ALA A 131 14.23 2.90 18.25
CA ALA A 131 13.43 2.16 19.23
C ALA A 131 12.66 0.94 18.64
N GLY A 132 12.78 0.69 17.34
CA GLY A 132 12.18 -0.48 16.69
C GLY A 132 10.81 -0.24 16.05
N MET A 133 10.35 0.99 15.92
CA MET A 133 9.02 1.36 15.44
C MET A 133 9.08 1.98 14.04
N ASN A 134 8.29 1.47 13.08
CA ASN A 134 8.12 2.12 11.77
C ASN A 134 7.39 3.46 11.94
N VAL A 135 7.66 4.41 11.06
CA VAL A 135 6.97 5.70 11.05
C VAL A 135 6.37 5.98 9.68
N VAL A 136 5.09 6.27 9.65
CA VAL A 136 4.32 6.61 8.44
C VAL A 136 3.79 8.02 8.59
N LEU A 137 4.11 8.87 7.63
CA LEU A 137 3.52 10.19 7.47
C LEU A 137 2.58 10.15 6.27
N THR A 138 1.30 10.38 6.48
CA THR A 138 0.38 10.66 5.37
C THR A 138 0.36 12.15 5.11
N ALA A 139 0.15 12.56 3.86
CA ALA A 139 0.03 13.96 3.50
C ALA A 139 -0.89 14.14 2.28
N HIS A 140 -1.46 15.32 2.13
CA HIS A 140 -2.18 15.69 0.93
C HIS A 140 -1.21 16.06 -0.19
N SER A 141 -1.70 15.99 -1.43
CA SER A 141 -1.00 16.54 -2.60
C SER A 141 -1.58 17.89 -2.99
N ILE A 142 -0.75 18.68 -3.63
CA ILE A 142 -1.11 19.96 -4.26
C ILE A 142 -0.57 19.94 -5.68
N ILE A 143 -1.30 20.53 -6.62
CA ILE A 143 -0.83 20.72 -8.00
C ILE A 143 -0.21 22.10 -8.10
N ARG A 144 1.00 22.16 -8.66
CA ARG A 144 1.70 23.42 -8.96
C ARG A 144 2.21 23.41 -10.37
N LYS A 145 2.23 24.59 -11.00
CA LYS A 145 2.94 24.79 -12.24
C LYS A 145 4.44 24.80 -11.98
N PHE A 146 5.16 24.02 -12.75
CA PHE A 146 6.62 23.94 -12.73
C PHE A 146 7.17 24.37 -14.09
N GLU A 147 8.15 25.26 -14.06
CA GLU A 147 8.86 25.75 -15.25
C GLU A 147 10.33 25.35 -15.12
N PRO A 148 10.77 24.29 -15.78
CA PRO A 148 12.19 23.89 -15.72
C PRO A 148 13.03 24.97 -16.39
N PRO A 149 14.23 25.30 -15.83
CA PRO A 149 15.10 26.35 -16.38
C PRO A 149 15.62 26.07 -17.82
N GLU A 150 15.63 24.81 -18.23
CA GLU A 150 16.22 24.36 -19.50
C GLU A 150 15.19 24.04 -20.57
N GLU A 151 13.89 24.06 -20.26
CA GLU A 151 12.82 23.69 -21.19
C GLU A 151 11.85 24.85 -21.42
N THR A 152 11.35 24.96 -22.66
CA THR A 152 10.28 25.90 -23.00
C THR A 152 8.93 25.25 -22.71
N GLY A 153 8.30 25.67 -21.62
CA GLY A 153 6.94 25.28 -21.27
C GLY A 153 6.77 24.94 -19.80
N ALA A 154 5.64 25.35 -19.26
CA ALA A 154 5.22 25.00 -17.92
C ALA A 154 4.37 23.72 -17.94
N TYR A 155 4.53 22.86 -16.96
CA TYR A 155 3.65 21.71 -16.75
C TYR A 155 3.17 21.63 -15.30
N ASP A 156 2.07 20.92 -15.08
CA ASP A 156 1.51 20.72 -13.76
C ASP A 156 2.23 19.55 -13.05
N ARG A 157 2.61 19.79 -11.79
CA ARG A 157 3.32 18.83 -10.96
C ARG A 157 2.59 18.60 -9.63
N TYR A 158 2.47 17.36 -9.22
CA TYR A 158 1.98 16.98 -7.90
C TYR A 158 3.11 17.07 -6.88
N GLU A 159 2.88 17.77 -5.79
CA GLU A 159 3.83 17.95 -4.70
C GLU A 159 3.18 17.68 -3.35
N LEU A 160 4.00 17.35 -2.33
CA LEU A 160 3.51 17.28 -0.95
C LEU A 160 2.93 18.65 -0.53
N LYS A 161 1.76 18.63 0.09
CA LYS A 161 1.12 19.81 0.67
C LYS A 161 1.76 20.18 2.01
N LEU A 162 3.07 20.38 2.01
CA LEU A 162 3.87 20.93 3.10
C LEU A 162 4.53 22.22 2.63
N GLY A 163 5.04 23.01 3.55
CA GLY A 163 5.66 24.30 3.24
C GLY A 163 6.76 24.18 2.18
N GLN A 164 6.70 25.06 1.18
CA GLN A 164 7.61 25.11 0.03
C GLN A 164 8.07 26.54 -0.31
N LYS A 165 7.66 27.53 0.48
CA LYS A 165 8.19 28.90 0.31
C LYS A 165 9.70 28.89 0.55
N ALA A 166 10.43 29.85 0.03
CA ALA A 166 11.90 29.90 0.07
C ALA A 166 12.49 29.69 1.47
N GLY A 167 11.80 30.10 2.54
CA GLY A 167 12.20 29.86 3.92
C GLY A 167 11.65 28.55 4.52
N ASN A 168 10.53 28.05 4.03
CA ASN A 168 9.87 26.83 4.50
C ASN A 168 10.08 25.71 3.48
N GLN A 169 10.92 24.76 3.80
CA GLN A 169 11.23 23.61 2.97
C GLN A 169 10.85 22.30 3.69
N CYS A 170 9.76 22.29 4.47
CA CYS A 170 9.29 21.11 5.19
C CYS A 170 9.02 19.93 4.24
N ALA A 171 8.49 20.19 3.04
CA ALA A 171 8.30 19.18 2.01
C ALA A 171 9.62 18.51 1.59
N ALA A 172 10.67 19.30 1.38
CA ALA A 172 12.00 18.78 1.03
C ALA A 172 12.58 17.94 2.17
N LEU A 173 12.53 18.45 3.42
CA LEU A 173 13.00 17.73 4.60
C LEU A 173 12.29 16.38 4.77
N ALA A 174 10.95 16.33 4.63
CA ALA A 174 10.19 15.10 4.76
C ALA A 174 10.59 14.08 3.68
N LYS A 175 10.78 14.52 2.43
CA LYS A 175 11.22 13.66 1.32
C LYS A 175 12.65 13.15 1.51
N GLU A 176 13.57 13.97 1.98
CA GLU A 176 14.96 13.59 2.28
C GLU A 176 15.01 12.59 3.43
N TRP A 177 14.26 12.84 4.51
CA TRP A 177 14.17 12.02 5.69
C TRP A 177 13.62 10.62 5.44
N ALA A 178 12.63 10.47 4.57
CA ALA A 178 11.94 9.21 4.31
C ALA A 178 12.84 8.18 3.60
N ASP A 179 12.66 6.89 3.89
CA ASP A 179 13.23 5.78 3.12
C ASP A 179 12.38 5.44 1.88
N MET A 180 11.05 5.61 2.00
CA MET A 180 10.09 5.51 0.91
C MET A 180 9.22 6.77 0.85
N VAL A 181 9.05 7.33 -0.34
CA VAL A 181 8.08 8.37 -0.68
C VAL A 181 7.17 7.79 -1.74
N LEU A 182 5.92 7.56 -1.39
CA LEU A 182 4.91 6.95 -2.23
C LEU A 182 3.91 8.02 -2.67
N PHE A 183 3.88 8.30 -3.97
CA PHE A 183 2.85 9.15 -4.55
C PHE A 183 1.67 8.27 -4.95
N VAL A 184 0.47 8.57 -4.46
CA VAL A 184 -0.74 7.80 -4.77
C VAL A 184 -1.71 8.66 -5.56
N ASN A 185 -2.26 8.10 -6.63
CA ASN A 185 -3.19 8.82 -7.49
C ASN A 185 -4.15 7.86 -8.19
N TYR A 186 -5.19 8.43 -8.82
CA TYR A 186 -6.06 7.71 -9.75
C TYR A 186 -5.39 7.66 -11.13
N LYS A 187 -5.27 6.46 -11.69
CA LYS A 187 -4.85 6.31 -13.09
C LYS A 187 -6.10 6.34 -13.97
N GLU A 188 -6.31 7.47 -14.59
CA GLU A 188 -7.42 7.67 -15.52
C GLU A 188 -7.05 7.08 -16.88
N ILE A 189 -7.98 6.32 -17.46
CA ILE A 189 -7.86 5.83 -18.84
C ILE A 189 -8.72 6.76 -19.70
N VAL A 190 -8.07 7.56 -20.53
CA VAL A 190 -8.78 8.38 -21.52
C VAL A 190 -9.12 7.51 -22.72
N ILE A 191 -10.38 7.16 -22.88
CA ILE A 191 -10.88 6.41 -24.04
C ILE A 191 -11.36 7.45 -25.07
N THR A 192 -10.79 7.43 -26.26
CA THR A 192 -11.30 8.20 -27.39
C THR A 192 -12.42 7.39 -28.04
N THR A 193 -13.66 7.85 -27.94
CA THR A 193 -14.82 7.22 -28.60
C THR A 193 -14.78 7.40 -30.12
N LYS A 194 -15.53 6.56 -30.86
CA LYS A 194 -15.62 6.63 -32.33
C LYS A 194 -16.01 8.02 -32.87
N ASP A 195 -16.64 8.84 -32.03
CA ASP A 195 -17.02 10.23 -32.34
C ASP A 195 -15.92 11.26 -32.00
N ASN A 196 -14.69 10.83 -31.81
CA ASN A 196 -13.55 11.66 -31.42
C ASN A 196 -13.75 12.41 -30.07
N LYS A 197 -14.71 11.96 -29.24
CA LYS A 197 -14.92 12.50 -27.90
C LYS A 197 -14.07 11.73 -26.91
N LYS A 198 -13.29 12.45 -26.11
CA LYS A 198 -12.52 11.86 -25.00
C LYS A 198 -13.47 11.54 -23.85
N LYS A 199 -13.63 10.28 -23.50
CA LYS A 199 -14.35 9.82 -22.31
C LYS A 199 -13.33 9.33 -21.29
N VAL A 200 -13.33 9.90 -20.11
CA VAL A 200 -12.52 9.39 -18.98
C VAL A 200 -13.26 8.20 -18.40
N SER A 201 -12.63 7.05 -18.37
CA SER A 201 -13.15 5.85 -17.72
C SER A 201 -12.39 5.59 -16.43
N GLY A 202 -13.11 5.23 -15.37
CA GLY A 202 -12.76 5.12 -13.96
C GLY A 202 -11.32 4.77 -13.62
N GLY A 203 -10.75 5.50 -12.67
CA GLY A 203 -9.37 5.40 -12.26
C GLY A 203 -9.10 4.26 -11.28
N LYS A 204 -8.22 3.33 -11.65
CA LYS A 204 -7.56 2.47 -10.65
C LYS A 204 -6.72 3.34 -9.73
N ARG A 205 -6.73 3.02 -8.43
CA ARG A 205 -5.79 3.63 -7.51
C ARG A 205 -4.43 2.97 -7.69
N VAL A 206 -3.41 3.78 -7.92
CA VAL A 206 -2.02 3.34 -8.09
C VAL A 206 -1.11 4.09 -7.13
N MET A 207 0.02 3.49 -6.78
CA MET A 207 1.10 4.17 -6.10
C MET A 207 2.35 4.16 -6.96
N TYR A 208 2.97 5.31 -7.06
CA TYR A 208 4.24 5.52 -7.75
C TYR A 208 5.36 5.52 -6.73
N THR A 209 6.41 4.76 -7.01
CA THR A 209 7.55 4.53 -6.12
C THR A 209 8.84 5.13 -6.66
N ALA A 210 8.84 5.62 -7.89
CA ALA A 210 9.97 6.24 -8.56
C ALA A 210 9.64 7.68 -8.98
N HIS A 211 10.68 8.52 -9.02
CA HIS A 211 10.59 9.92 -9.44
C HIS A 211 10.10 10.02 -10.88
N ASN A 212 9.28 11.05 -11.12
CA ASN A 212 8.79 11.45 -12.44
C ASN A 212 8.76 12.99 -12.50
N PRO A 213 8.91 13.64 -13.66
CA PRO A 213 8.74 15.08 -13.76
C PRO A 213 7.46 15.62 -13.13
N CYS A 214 6.36 14.86 -13.20
CA CYS A 214 5.05 15.26 -12.68
C CYS A 214 4.85 14.99 -11.18
N TRP A 215 5.75 14.24 -10.50
CA TRP A 215 5.67 13.95 -9.05
C TRP A 215 7.01 13.51 -8.48
N ASP A 216 7.15 13.64 -7.16
CA ASP A 216 8.26 13.06 -6.42
C ASP A 216 7.85 11.71 -5.84
N ALA A 217 8.67 10.71 -6.05
CA ALA A 217 8.58 9.43 -5.36
C ALA A 217 9.98 8.83 -5.25
N LYS A 218 10.20 7.99 -4.26
CA LYS A 218 11.44 7.22 -4.12
C LYS A 218 11.21 5.96 -3.31
N ASN A 219 12.01 4.94 -3.58
CA ASN A 219 12.15 3.78 -2.71
C ASN A 219 13.60 3.31 -2.71
N ARG A 220 13.98 2.55 -1.66
CA ARG A 220 15.31 1.95 -1.52
C ARG A 220 15.27 0.42 -1.62
N HIS A 221 14.12 -0.14 -2.02
CA HIS A 221 13.85 -1.58 -1.97
C HIS A 221 13.77 -2.23 -3.36
N GLY A 222 13.93 -1.44 -4.43
CA GLY A 222 13.84 -1.94 -5.80
C GLY A 222 12.41 -2.27 -6.24
N LEU A 223 11.43 -1.57 -5.68
CA LEU A 223 10.03 -1.70 -6.09
C LEU A 223 9.84 -1.26 -7.54
N ALA A 224 8.87 -1.84 -8.24
CA ALA A 224 8.47 -1.39 -9.56
C ALA A 224 7.98 0.08 -9.50
N GLU A 225 8.19 0.84 -10.59
CA GLU A 225 7.90 2.29 -10.63
C GLU A 225 6.43 2.62 -10.34
N GLU A 226 5.51 1.75 -10.76
CA GLU A 226 4.08 1.83 -10.53
C GLU A 226 3.56 0.51 -9.98
N LEU A 227 2.77 0.56 -8.92
CA LEU A 227 2.16 -0.59 -8.26
C LEU A 227 0.67 -0.30 -8.01
N PRO A 228 -0.18 -1.32 -7.91
CA PRO A 228 -1.51 -1.15 -7.32
C PRO A 228 -1.42 -0.48 -5.96
N PHE A 229 -2.39 0.38 -5.62
CA PHE A 229 -2.43 0.99 -4.29
C PHE A 229 -2.97 -0.04 -3.27
N ASP A 230 -2.12 -1.01 -2.94
CA ASP A 230 -2.34 -2.08 -1.99
C ASP A 230 -1.11 -2.24 -1.09
N TYR A 231 -1.33 -2.37 0.22
CA TYR A 231 -0.26 -2.55 1.20
C TYR A 231 0.57 -3.81 0.96
N GLN A 232 -0.04 -4.88 0.43
CA GLN A 232 0.65 -6.14 0.16
C GLN A 232 1.85 -5.97 -0.79
N GLU A 233 1.79 -4.99 -1.69
CA GLU A 233 2.87 -4.68 -2.63
C GLU A 233 4.16 -4.20 -1.93
N ILE A 234 4.04 -3.61 -0.73
CA ILE A 234 5.18 -3.09 0.05
C ILE A 234 5.40 -3.82 1.39
N ALA A 235 4.52 -4.73 1.78
CA ALA A 235 4.56 -5.40 3.08
C ALA A 235 5.93 -6.06 3.37
N HIS A 236 6.55 -6.64 2.35
CA HIS A 236 7.88 -7.28 2.43
C HIS A 236 9.03 -6.28 2.73
N CYS A 237 8.80 -4.98 2.54
CA CYS A 237 9.75 -3.92 2.86
C CYS A 237 9.63 -3.42 4.30
N ILE A 238 8.55 -3.76 5.01
CA ILE A 238 8.22 -3.23 6.33
C ILE A 238 8.54 -4.29 7.40
N PRO A 239 9.68 -4.18 8.10
CA PRO A 239 10.02 -5.15 9.11
C PRO A 239 9.17 -4.98 10.37
N VAL A 240 8.89 -6.11 11.02
CA VAL A 240 8.37 -6.16 12.38
C VAL A 240 9.55 -6.50 13.29
N MET A 241 9.98 -5.53 14.09
CA MET A 241 11.03 -5.76 15.06
C MET A 241 10.41 -6.41 16.30
N ASN A 242 10.83 -7.64 16.64
CA ASN A 242 10.47 -8.25 17.91
C ASN A 242 11.21 -7.51 19.02
N THR A 243 10.51 -6.65 19.72
CA THR A 243 11.02 -5.94 20.93
C THR A 243 11.00 -6.82 22.18
N ALA A 244 10.83 -8.15 22.06
CA ALA A 244 11.04 -9.05 23.18
C ALA A 244 12.50 -8.95 23.62
N PRO A 245 12.78 -8.69 24.90
CA PRO A 245 14.15 -8.76 25.42
C PRO A 245 14.73 -10.14 25.05
N PRO A 246 16.03 -10.24 24.72
CA PRO A 246 16.65 -11.50 24.37
C PRO A 246 16.43 -12.47 25.53
N GLN A 247 15.63 -13.49 25.28
CA GLN A 247 15.55 -14.60 26.24
C GLN A 247 16.95 -15.18 26.39
N PRO A 248 17.44 -15.35 27.62
CA PRO A 248 18.72 -16.01 27.82
C PRO A 248 18.71 -17.37 27.09
N PRO A 249 19.82 -17.77 26.47
CA PRO A 249 19.89 -18.98 25.70
C PRO A 249 19.39 -20.15 26.57
N VAL A 250 18.28 -20.73 26.16
CA VAL A 250 17.77 -21.96 26.80
C VAL A 250 18.82 -23.01 26.50
N SER A 251 19.61 -23.41 27.50
CA SER A 251 20.52 -24.56 27.39
C SER A 251 19.70 -25.75 26.92
N PRO A 252 20.16 -26.50 25.91
CA PRO A 252 19.42 -27.66 25.45
C PRO A 252 19.22 -28.62 26.64
N ALA A 253 17.97 -28.86 26.96
CA ALA A 253 17.59 -29.85 27.96
C ALA A 253 18.14 -31.22 27.50
N VAL A 254 18.97 -31.80 28.32
CA VAL A 254 19.47 -33.20 28.15
C VAL A 254 18.24 -34.10 28.11
N PRO A 255 18.06 -34.92 27.04
CA PRO A 255 16.92 -35.85 26.99
C PRO A 255 17.02 -36.85 28.18
N PRO A 256 15.91 -37.15 28.87
CA PRO A 256 15.92 -38.17 29.91
C PRO A 256 16.25 -39.51 29.29
N GLN A 257 17.20 -40.26 29.92
CA GLN A 257 17.54 -41.61 29.55
C GLN A 257 16.34 -42.54 29.78
N PRO A 258 16.05 -43.47 28.86
CA PRO A 258 14.97 -44.42 29.03
C PRO A 258 15.34 -45.48 30.10
N GLY A 259 14.50 -45.58 31.12
CA GLY A 259 14.53 -46.70 32.06
C GLY A 259 14.03 -47.99 31.38
N PRO A 260 14.36 -49.19 31.97
CA PRO A 260 14.18 -50.47 31.30
C PRO A 260 12.69 -50.82 31.13
N VAL A 261 12.32 -51.11 29.87
CA VAL A 261 10.98 -51.53 29.45
C VAL A 261 10.81 -53.02 29.71
N LYS A 262 9.77 -53.40 30.44
CA LYS A 262 9.24 -54.78 30.47
C LYS A 262 8.34 -54.99 29.25
N PRO A 263 8.37 -56.18 28.63
CA PRO A 263 7.52 -56.45 27.48
C PRO A 263 6.14 -56.94 27.93
N ASP A 264 5.08 -56.37 27.37
CA ASP A 264 3.72 -56.89 27.41
C ASP A 264 3.21 -57.22 26.00
N PRO A 265 2.25 -58.12 25.87
CA PRO A 265 2.13 -59.02 24.72
C PRO A 265 1.30 -58.41 23.55
N ILE A 266 1.61 -58.93 22.37
CA ILE A 266 0.98 -58.64 21.09
C ILE A 266 -0.47 -59.18 21.07
N PRO A 267 -1.45 -58.41 20.65
CA PRO A 267 -2.68 -58.92 20.05
C PRO A 267 -2.68 -58.80 18.52
N GLU A 268 -3.15 -59.87 17.93
CA GLU A 268 -3.34 -60.16 16.51
C GLU A 268 -4.11 -59.10 15.75
N ALA A 269 -3.76 -58.98 14.45
CA ALA A 269 -4.45 -58.22 13.43
C ALA A 269 -5.73 -58.95 12.95
N PRO A 270 -6.80 -58.22 12.61
CA PRO A 270 -7.80 -58.74 11.70
C PRO A 270 -7.64 -58.17 10.28
N ALA A 271 -7.90 -59.11 9.36
CA ALA A 271 -7.80 -59.00 7.92
C ALA A 271 -8.82 -58.01 7.28
N PRO A 272 -8.61 -57.65 5.99
CA PRO A 272 -9.38 -56.61 5.30
C PRO A 272 -10.71 -57.14 4.73
N PRO A 273 -11.75 -56.30 4.63
CA PRO A 273 -12.93 -56.67 3.83
C PRO A 273 -12.87 -56.12 2.43
N LYS A 274 -13.29 -56.97 1.57
CA LYS A 274 -13.44 -57.01 0.14
C LYS A 274 -14.21 -55.81 -0.49
N GLU A 275 -13.78 -55.51 -1.69
CA GLU A 275 -14.52 -54.80 -2.75
C GLU A 275 -15.88 -55.41 -3.05
N SER A 276 -16.82 -54.53 -3.46
CA SER A 276 -17.83 -54.78 -4.51
C SER A 276 -18.81 -53.63 -4.61
N PRO A 277 -19.53 -53.48 -5.72
CA PRO A 277 -19.17 -52.73 -6.93
C PRO A 277 -20.16 -51.57 -7.21
N GLN A 278 -19.74 -50.67 -8.09
CA GLN A 278 -20.55 -49.59 -8.63
C GLN A 278 -21.74 -50.10 -9.46
N PRO A 279 -22.81 -49.30 -9.61
CA PRO A 279 -23.48 -49.18 -10.89
C PRO A 279 -23.41 -47.77 -11.44
N PRO A 280 -23.52 -47.61 -12.78
CA PRO A 280 -23.20 -46.38 -13.48
C PRO A 280 -24.40 -45.46 -13.53
N VAL A 281 -24.14 -44.15 -13.26
CA VAL A 281 -25.11 -43.10 -13.59
C VAL A 281 -24.61 -42.37 -14.81
N GLN A 282 -25.40 -42.48 -15.87
CA GLN A 282 -25.25 -41.76 -17.11
C GLN A 282 -25.36 -40.25 -16.88
N ALA A 283 -24.35 -39.53 -17.28
CA ALA A 283 -24.42 -38.07 -17.43
C ALA A 283 -24.98 -37.77 -18.82
N GLU A 284 -26.17 -37.23 -18.87
CA GLU A 284 -26.72 -36.61 -20.06
C GLU A 284 -25.91 -35.38 -20.44
N THR A 285 -25.23 -35.47 -21.56
CA THR A 285 -24.57 -34.36 -22.26
C THR A 285 -25.65 -33.49 -22.87
N LYS A 286 -25.98 -32.37 -22.24
CA LYS A 286 -26.66 -31.28 -22.95
C LYS A 286 -25.61 -30.50 -23.71
N GLN A 287 -25.46 -30.80 -24.98
CA GLN A 287 -24.83 -29.92 -25.95
C GLN A 287 -25.65 -28.63 -26.04
N HIS A 288 -25.13 -27.55 -25.53
CA HIS A 288 -25.55 -26.21 -25.92
C HIS A 288 -24.67 -25.83 -27.13
N ASP A 289 -25.31 -25.77 -28.29
CA ASP A 289 -24.79 -25.09 -29.48
C ASP A 289 -24.49 -23.63 -29.11
N VAL A 290 -23.20 -23.34 -29.00
CA VAL A 290 -22.70 -21.93 -28.86
C VAL A 290 -22.34 -21.49 -30.28
N GLN A 291 -23.27 -20.82 -30.94
CA GLN A 291 -22.92 -19.97 -32.09
C GLN A 291 -21.92 -18.92 -31.64
N ALA A 292 -20.71 -18.95 -32.20
CA ALA A 292 -19.70 -17.95 -31.98
C ALA A 292 -20.18 -16.59 -32.55
N PRO A 293 -20.20 -15.51 -31.78
CA PRO A 293 -20.43 -14.17 -32.34
C PRO A 293 -19.23 -13.79 -33.20
N GLU A 294 -19.50 -13.31 -34.42
CA GLU A 294 -18.49 -12.76 -35.34
C GLU A 294 -17.81 -11.57 -34.75
N ALA A 295 -16.71 -11.73 -33.98
CA ALA A 295 -15.73 -10.69 -33.63
C ALA A 295 -14.78 -11.08 -32.49
N ILE A 296 -14.69 -12.34 -32.07
CA ILE A 296 -13.67 -12.73 -31.08
C ILE A 296 -12.41 -13.16 -31.86
N PRO A 297 -11.21 -12.63 -31.54
CA PRO A 297 -9.98 -13.08 -32.18
C PRO A 297 -9.77 -14.59 -32.06
N GLN A 298 -9.41 -15.27 -33.15
CA GLN A 298 -9.32 -16.71 -33.25
C GLN A 298 -8.47 -17.34 -32.14
N ALA A 299 -7.35 -16.69 -31.81
CA ALA A 299 -6.45 -17.16 -30.72
C ALA A 299 -7.14 -17.23 -29.36
N LEU A 300 -8.05 -16.30 -29.05
CA LEU A 300 -8.83 -16.33 -27.82
C LEU A 300 -9.95 -17.38 -27.89
N ALA A 301 -10.62 -17.48 -29.03
CA ALA A 301 -11.67 -18.49 -29.27
C ALA A 301 -11.14 -19.91 -29.07
N ASP A 302 -9.96 -20.21 -29.59
CA ASP A 302 -9.32 -21.52 -29.48
C ASP A 302 -8.98 -21.85 -28.00
N LEU A 303 -8.48 -20.88 -27.24
CA LEU A 303 -8.18 -21.03 -25.80
C LEU A 303 -9.45 -21.23 -24.97
N MET A 304 -10.52 -20.52 -25.29
CA MET A 304 -11.84 -20.67 -24.66
C MET A 304 -12.43 -22.07 -24.93
N ALA A 305 -12.39 -22.52 -26.17
CA ALA A 305 -12.87 -23.86 -26.56
C ALA A 305 -12.07 -24.96 -25.86
N ALA A 306 -10.74 -24.85 -25.83
CA ALA A 306 -9.87 -25.85 -25.21
C ALA A 306 -10.07 -25.99 -23.70
N ASN A 307 -10.62 -24.95 -23.02
CA ASN A 307 -10.77 -24.90 -21.55
C ASN A 307 -12.25 -24.85 -21.10
N ASN A 308 -13.22 -25.05 -21.99
CA ASN A 308 -14.67 -24.96 -21.72
C ASN A 308 -15.06 -23.62 -21.02
N VAL A 309 -14.54 -22.52 -21.54
CA VAL A 309 -14.80 -21.16 -21.05
C VAL A 309 -15.75 -20.46 -21.98
N THR A 310 -16.84 -19.90 -21.44
CA THR A 310 -17.83 -19.15 -22.22
C THR A 310 -17.44 -17.67 -22.33
N PRO A 311 -17.99 -16.90 -23.30
CA PRO A 311 -17.80 -15.45 -23.36
C PRO A 311 -18.21 -14.73 -22.07
N GLN A 312 -19.29 -15.19 -21.43
CA GLN A 312 -19.74 -14.65 -20.15
C GLN A 312 -18.73 -14.90 -19.02
N ASP A 313 -18.07 -16.07 -18.98
CA ASP A 313 -17.02 -16.34 -18.01
C ASP A 313 -15.85 -15.36 -18.14
N ILE A 314 -15.46 -15.03 -19.37
CA ILE A 314 -14.42 -14.02 -19.64
C ILE A 314 -14.88 -12.64 -19.18
N GLN A 315 -16.11 -12.23 -19.54
CA GLN A 315 -16.66 -10.95 -19.15
C GLN A 315 -16.73 -10.80 -17.63
N GLN A 316 -17.20 -11.82 -16.91
CA GLN A 316 -17.24 -11.81 -15.44
C GLN A 316 -15.85 -11.77 -14.82
N ALA A 317 -14.90 -12.53 -15.34
CA ALA A 317 -13.52 -12.51 -14.84
C ALA A 317 -12.82 -11.17 -15.10
N VAL A 318 -13.08 -10.58 -16.27
CA VAL A 318 -12.59 -9.25 -16.65
C VAL A 318 -13.18 -8.17 -15.75
N ALA A 319 -14.49 -8.26 -15.47
CA ALA A 319 -15.18 -7.34 -14.56
C ALA A 319 -14.72 -7.51 -13.10
N TYR A 320 -14.55 -8.74 -12.63
CA TYR A 320 -14.02 -9.03 -11.31
C TYR A 320 -12.62 -8.45 -11.11
N LYS A 321 -11.78 -8.50 -12.15
CA LYS A 321 -10.47 -7.83 -12.14
C LYS A 321 -10.56 -6.32 -12.33
N GLY A 322 -11.75 -5.77 -12.58
CA GLY A 322 -11.96 -4.33 -12.77
C GLY A 322 -11.38 -3.78 -14.08
N TYR A 323 -11.20 -4.63 -15.11
CA TYR A 323 -10.70 -4.17 -16.39
C TYR A 323 -11.79 -3.50 -17.23
N PHE A 324 -12.96 -4.15 -17.35
CA PHE A 324 -14.12 -3.64 -18.10
C PHE A 324 -15.42 -4.03 -17.38
N PRO A 325 -16.54 -3.33 -17.64
CA PRO A 325 -17.86 -3.69 -17.12
C PRO A 325 -18.30 -5.09 -17.58
N ALA A 326 -19.10 -5.80 -16.74
CA ALA A 326 -19.53 -7.16 -17.02
C ALA A 326 -20.46 -7.31 -18.25
N ASP A 327 -21.10 -6.21 -18.63
CA ASP A 327 -22.01 -6.12 -19.78
C ASP A 327 -21.31 -5.71 -21.09
N MET A 328 -19.99 -5.44 -21.06
CA MET A 328 -19.23 -5.05 -22.25
C MET A 328 -18.90 -6.30 -23.10
N PRO A 329 -19.31 -6.36 -24.37
CA PRO A 329 -18.98 -7.46 -25.26
C PRO A 329 -17.47 -7.61 -25.47
N ILE A 330 -16.97 -8.85 -25.62
CA ILE A 330 -15.54 -9.11 -25.87
C ILE A 330 -15.06 -8.46 -27.17
N ALA A 331 -15.95 -8.32 -28.15
CA ALA A 331 -15.67 -7.66 -29.42
C ALA A 331 -15.30 -6.16 -29.27
N ASP A 332 -15.73 -5.54 -28.17
CA ASP A 332 -15.45 -4.13 -27.90
C ASP A 332 -14.17 -3.94 -27.03
N TYR A 333 -13.49 -5.03 -26.67
CA TYR A 333 -12.22 -4.94 -25.95
C TYR A 333 -11.10 -4.49 -26.90
N PRO A 334 -10.18 -3.64 -26.43
CA PRO A 334 -8.99 -3.27 -27.20
C PRO A 334 -8.18 -4.49 -27.62
N GLU A 335 -7.70 -4.51 -28.86
CA GLU A 335 -6.92 -5.63 -29.40
C GLU A 335 -5.68 -5.95 -28.57
N ASP A 336 -4.95 -4.92 -28.11
CA ASP A 336 -3.80 -5.06 -27.21
C ASP A 336 -4.18 -5.72 -25.87
N PHE A 337 -5.38 -5.44 -25.35
CA PHE A 337 -5.87 -6.09 -24.14
C PHE A 337 -6.22 -7.56 -24.39
N VAL A 338 -6.88 -7.86 -25.49
CA VAL A 338 -7.23 -9.25 -25.86
C VAL A 338 -5.95 -10.08 -26.03
N MET A 339 -4.99 -9.59 -26.82
CA MET A 339 -3.75 -10.32 -27.08
C MET A 339 -2.82 -10.36 -25.85
N GLY A 340 -2.64 -9.24 -25.14
CA GLY A 340 -1.71 -9.13 -24.01
C GLY A 340 -2.23 -9.71 -22.69
N CYS A 341 -3.53 -9.54 -22.40
CA CYS A 341 -4.10 -9.93 -21.11
C CYS A 341 -4.97 -11.20 -21.19
N LEU A 342 -5.75 -11.39 -22.27
CA LEU A 342 -6.62 -12.56 -22.37
C LEU A 342 -5.92 -13.76 -23.03
N VAL A 343 -5.13 -13.54 -24.08
CA VAL A 343 -4.41 -14.63 -24.76
C VAL A 343 -3.09 -14.96 -24.07
N ALA A 344 -2.21 -14.00 -23.90
CA ALA A 344 -0.88 -14.23 -23.31
C ALA A 344 -0.94 -14.64 -21.82
N ALA A 345 -1.89 -14.13 -21.06
CA ALA A 345 -2.08 -14.44 -19.63
C ALA A 345 -3.30 -15.35 -19.38
N PHE A 346 -3.77 -16.13 -20.38
CA PHE A 346 -4.95 -17.00 -20.28
C PHE A 346 -4.92 -17.97 -19.09
N PRO A 347 -3.80 -18.61 -18.71
CA PRO A 347 -3.75 -19.47 -17.51
C PRO A 347 -4.11 -18.75 -16.21
N GLN A 348 -3.74 -17.47 -16.08
CA GLN A 348 -4.08 -16.65 -14.92
C GLN A 348 -5.57 -16.26 -14.93
N MET A 349 -6.11 -15.95 -16.11
CA MET A 349 -7.53 -15.67 -16.28
C MET A 349 -8.38 -16.90 -15.96
N LEU A 350 -7.95 -18.08 -16.37
CA LEU A 350 -8.61 -19.35 -16.07
C LEU A 350 -8.68 -19.65 -14.57
N GLN A 351 -7.64 -19.29 -13.80
CA GLN A 351 -7.68 -19.40 -12.34
C GLN A 351 -8.79 -18.53 -11.74
N VAL A 352 -8.95 -17.31 -12.24
CA VAL A 352 -9.99 -16.38 -11.78
C VAL A 352 -11.38 -16.91 -12.12
N ILE A 353 -11.58 -17.40 -13.35
CA ILE A 353 -12.83 -18.02 -13.78
C ILE A 353 -13.20 -19.21 -12.90
N ASN A 354 -12.23 -20.07 -12.60
CA ASN A 354 -12.44 -21.22 -11.73
C ASN A 354 -12.73 -20.83 -10.26
N GLN A 355 -12.20 -19.72 -9.77
CA GLN A 355 -12.56 -19.18 -8.47
C GLN A 355 -14.00 -18.67 -8.44
N LEU A 356 -14.43 -17.92 -9.46
CA LEU A 356 -15.78 -17.40 -9.57
C LEU A 356 -16.83 -18.52 -9.70
N LYS A 357 -16.52 -19.60 -10.42
CA LYS A 357 -17.41 -20.78 -10.54
C LYS A 357 -17.54 -21.59 -9.24
N LYS A 358 -16.62 -21.44 -8.28
CA LYS A 358 -16.66 -22.15 -6.98
C LYS A 358 -17.42 -21.40 -5.87
N VAL A 359 -17.76 -20.13 -6.07
CA VAL A 359 -18.54 -19.33 -5.11
C VAL A 359 -19.98 -19.27 -5.66
N PRO A 360 -20.94 -20.04 -5.11
CA PRO A 360 -22.34 -19.85 -5.46
C PRO A 360 -22.81 -18.50 -4.92
N PHE A 361 -23.46 -17.69 -5.78
CA PHE A 361 -24.15 -16.47 -5.39
C PHE A 361 -25.38 -16.80 -4.57
#